data_f34103a4537124442705617837dc1dcb
#
_entry.id   f34103a4537124442705617837dc1dcb
#
_cell.length_a   1.000
_cell.length_b   1.000
_cell.length_c   1.000
_cell.angle_alpha   90.00
_cell.angle_beta   90.00
_cell.angle_gamma   90.00
#
_symmetry.space_group_name_H-M   'P 1'
#
loop_
_entity.id
_entity.type
_entity.pdbx_description
1 polymer ?
#
loop_
_entity_poly.entity_id
_entity_poly.type
_entity_poly.pdbx_seq_one_letter_code
_entity_poly.pdbx_strand_id
1 'polypeptide(L)'
;MKDTVKNLEALRQAMRKSHVDAVIIPGTDPHQSEYTSAHWKLRDWVTGFTGSNGTAVVTLTDAGLWTDSRYFLQAEQELEGTGVTMYKEDGGNDPTTTEWLAENLEEGGVLAVNGLLFSVVQASRLEAFCGENGFRFATDFDPFPEIYADRQALPLDKVF
;
A
#
# COMPACT_ATOMS: atom_id res chain seq x y z
N MET A 1 4.98 -20.36 -7.90
CA MET A 1 4.43 -19.00 -7.88
C MET A 1 4.71 -18.44 -6.50
N LYS A 2 5.38 -17.31 -6.42
CA LYS A 2 5.66 -16.68 -5.11
C LYS A 2 4.32 -16.41 -4.40
N ASP A 3 4.26 -16.58 -3.09
CA ASP A 3 3.04 -16.30 -2.31
C ASP A 3 2.57 -14.86 -2.48
N THR A 4 3.51 -13.94 -2.69
CA THR A 4 3.24 -12.52 -2.99
C THR A 4 2.33 -12.34 -4.22
N VAL A 5 2.52 -13.12 -5.28
CA VAL A 5 1.64 -13.03 -6.49
C VAL A 5 0.20 -13.41 -6.14
N LYS A 6 0.03 -14.43 -5.30
CA LYS A 6 -1.31 -14.83 -4.81
C LYS A 6 -1.91 -13.78 -3.89
N ASN A 7 -1.09 -13.20 -3.02
CA ASN A 7 -1.51 -12.16 -2.08
C ASN A 7 -1.97 -10.90 -2.81
N LEU A 8 -1.22 -10.48 -3.83
CA LEU A 8 -1.57 -9.35 -4.68
C LEU A 8 -2.90 -9.60 -5.44
N GLU A 9 -3.12 -10.80 -5.95
CA GLU A 9 -4.37 -11.13 -6.61
C GLU A 9 -5.55 -11.22 -5.61
N ALA A 10 -5.33 -11.74 -4.40
CA ALA A 10 -6.34 -11.72 -3.36
C ALA A 10 -6.77 -10.28 -2.99
N LEU A 11 -5.80 -9.37 -2.89
CA LEU A 11 -6.09 -7.94 -2.70
C LEU A 11 -6.91 -7.37 -3.85
N ARG A 12 -6.53 -7.65 -5.09
CA ARG A 12 -7.27 -7.18 -6.29
C ARG A 12 -8.71 -7.71 -6.34
N GLN A 13 -8.94 -8.97 -5.93
CA GLN A 13 -10.29 -9.53 -5.82
C GLN A 13 -11.13 -8.78 -4.78
N ALA A 14 -10.54 -8.46 -3.62
CA ALA A 14 -11.21 -7.65 -2.60
C ALA A 14 -11.49 -6.22 -3.09
N MET A 15 -10.57 -5.62 -3.84
CA MET A 15 -10.77 -4.32 -4.48
C MET A 15 -11.94 -4.35 -5.45
N ARG A 16 -12.03 -5.34 -6.34
CA ARG A 16 -13.15 -5.51 -7.28
C ARG A 16 -14.49 -5.65 -6.54
N LYS A 17 -14.53 -6.48 -5.50
CA LYS A 17 -15.73 -6.70 -4.67
C LYS A 17 -16.22 -5.41 -4.00
N SER A 18 -15.30 -4.53 -3.62
CA SER A 18 -15.60 -3.26 -2.95
C SER A 18 -15.66 -2.06 -3.90
N HIS A 19 -15.55 -2.27 -5.21
CA HIS A 19 -15.50 -1.22 -6.24
C HIS A 19 -14.40 -0.18 -5.98
N VAL A 20 -13.21 -0.67 -5.61
CA VAL A 20 -12.00 0.12 -5.39
C VAL A 20 -11.06 -0.08 -6.57
N ASP A 21 -10.57 1.01 -7.16
CA ASP A 21 -9.71 0.98 -8.34
C ASP A 21 -8.23 1.08 -7.98
N ALA A 22 -7.91 1.76 -6.88
CA ALA A 22 -6.55 1.82 -6.34
C ALA A 22 -6.55 1.83 -4.81
N VAL A 23 -5.47 1.33 -4.22
CA VAL A 23 -5.24 1.34 -2.77
C VAL A 23 -3.80 1.74 -2.46
N ILE A 24 -3.61 2.57 -1.43
CA ILE A 24 -2.30 2.89 -0.88
C ILE A 24 -2.13 2.14 0.44
N ILE A 25 -1.03 1.39 0.55
CA ILE A 25 -0.69 0.60 1.74
C ILE A 25 0.67 1.08 2.26
N PRO A 26 0.70 1.85 3.35
CA PRO A 26 1.95 2.30 3.95
C PRO A 26 2.66 1.16 4.68
N GLY A 27 3.95 1.34 4.96
CA GLY A 27 4.74 0.43 5.78
C GLY A 27 4.62 0.69 7.28
N THR A 28 3.71 1.55 7.70
CA THR A 28 3.52 1.99 9.08
C THR A 28 2.31 1.34 9.74
N ASP A 29 2.19 1.48 11.05
CA ASP A 29 1.04 1.10 11.87
C ASP A 29 0.18 2.35 12.24
N PRO A 30 -0.91 2.20 13.02
CA PRO A 30 -1.72 3.35 13.46
C PRO A 30 -0.97 4.39 14.28
N HIS A 31 0.19 4.06 14.84
CA HIS A 31 1.06 4.98 15.58
C HIS A 31 2.13 5.64 14.72
N GLN A 32 2.14 5.36 13.41
CA GLN A 32 3.16 5.82 12.46
C GLN A 32 4.57 5.32 12.81
N SER A 33 4.67 4.12 13.38
CA SER A 33 5.94 3.50 13.75
C SER A 33 6.75 3.11 12.50
N GLU A 34 8.05 3.33 12.52
CA GLU A 34 8.96 2.84 11.47
C GLU A 34 9.08 1.31 11.53
N TYR A 35 9.19 0.75 12.73
CA TYR A 35 9.28 -0.69 12.96
C TYR A 35 7.95 -1.21 13.51
N THR A 36 7.17 -1.78 12.63
CA THR A 36 5.82 -2.26 12.96
C THR A 36 5.84 -3.71 13.48
N SER A 37 4.86 -4.05 14.32
CA SER A 37 4.61 -5.46 14.67
C SER A 37 4.16 -6.26 13.45
N ALA A 38 4.30 -7.58 13.51
CA ALA A 38 3.93 -8.47 12.41
C ALA A 38 2.45 -8.30 11.97
N HIS A 39 1.55 -7.94 12.88
CA HIS A 39 0.16 -7.66 12.56
C HIS A 39 -0.02 -6.56 11.51
N TRP A 40 0.83 -5.55 11.51
CA TRP A 40 0.75 -4.39 10.62
C TRP A 40 1.67 -4.46 9.40
N LYS A 41 2.36 -5.57 9.17
CA LYS A 41 3.21 -5.77 7.98
C LYS A 41 2.40 -6.09 6.72
N LEU A 42 1.40 -5.27 6.45
CA LEU A 42 0.46 -5.45 5.33
C LEU A 42 1.13 -5.20 3.98
N ARG A 43 1.96 -4.15 3.88
CA ARG A 43 2.76 -3.86 2.70
C ARG A 43 3.70 -5.03 2.38
N ASP A 44 4.38 -5.58 3.39
CA ASP A 44 5.29 -6.72 3.22
C ASP A 44 4.55 -7.95 2.67
N TRP A 45 3.35 -8.21 3.20
CA TRP A 45 2.51 -9.31 2.75
C TRP A 45 2.08 -9.16 1.28
N VAL A 46 1.74 -7.95 0.87
CA VAL A 46 1.28 -7.67 -0.51
C VAL A 46 2.43 -7.66 -1.50
N THR A 47 3.58 -7.07 -1.14
CA THR A 47 4.68 -6.82 -2.09
C THR A 47 5.83 -7.80 -1.97
N GLY A 48 6.04 -8.40 -0.80
CA GLY A 48 7.24 -9.17 -0.47
C GLY A 48 8.44 -8.33 -0.04
N PHE A 49 8.30 -6.99 -0.01
CA PHE A 49 9.36 -6.09 0.43
C PHE A 49 9.36 -5.93 1.95
N THR A 50 10.51 -6.13 2.59
CA THR A 50 10.65 -6.18 4.05
C THR A 50 11.41 -5.00 4.67
N GLY A 51 11.85 -4.03 3.89
CA GLY A 51 12.52 -2.82 4.38
C GLY A 51 11.64 -1.96 5.29
N SER A 52 12.25 -1.17 6.17
CA SER A 52 11.50 -0.38 7.18
C SER A 52 10.82 0.87 6.61
N ASN A 53 11.18 1.32 5.41
CA ASN A 53 10.54 2.44 4.75
C ASN A 53 10.07 2.08 3.35
N GLY A 54 8.82 2.37 3.05
CA GLY A 54 8.25 2.22 1.73
C GLY A 54 6.73 2.17 1.75
N THR A 55 6.15 2.62 0.65
CA THR A 55 4.70 2.68 0.43
C THR A 55 4.35 1.88 -0.81
N ALA A 56 3.39 0.99 -0.71
CA ALA A 56 2.84 0.29 -1.87
C ALA A 56 1.60 1.01 -2.40
N VAL A 57 1.49 1.08 -3.72
CA VAL A 57 0.27 1.51 -4.42
C VAL A 57 -0.13 0.40 -5.39
N VAL A 58 -1.36 -0.05 -5.30
CA VAL A 58 -1.88 -1.16 -6.10
C VAL A 58 -3.12 -0.70 -6.84
N THR A 59 -3.15 -0.93 -8.15
CA THR A 59 -4.35 -0.85 -8.99
C THR A 59 -4.83 -2.24 -9.40
N LEU A 60 -5.91 -2.32 -10.12
CA LEU A 60 -6.44 -3.61 -10.62
C LEU A 60 -5.50 -4.31 -11.61
N THR A 61 -4.57 -3.57 -12.24
CA THR A 61 -3.64 -4.08 -13.26
C THR A 61 -2.17 -3.97 -12.86
N ASP A 62 -1.80 -2.94 -12.12
CA ASP A 62 -0.42 -2.58 -11.83
C ASP A 62 -0.16 -2.47 -10.32
N ALA A 63 1.10 -2.50 -9.92
CA ALA A 63 1.51 -2.29 -8.54
C ALA A 63 2.90 -1.67 -8.48
N GLY A 64 3.09 -0.71 -7.59
CA GLY A 64 4.35 -0.06 -7.33
C GLY A 64 4.72 -0.06 -5.85
N LEU A 65 6.02 -0.04 -5.59
CA LEU A 65 6.61 0.20 -4.27
C LEU A 65 7.55 1.40 -4.37
N TRP A 66 7.28 2.42 -3.57
CA TRP A 66 8.15 3.59 -3.40
C TRP A 66 8.97 3.41 -2.15
N THR A 67 10.30 3.53 -2.26
CA THR A 67 11.24 3.42 -1.13
C THR A 67 12.44 4.34 -1.32
N ASP A 68 13.18 4.58 -0.24
CA ASP A 68 14.37 5.44 -0.24
C ASP A 68 15.66 4.69 -0.62
N SER A 69 16.75 5.43 -0.79
CA SER A 69 18.02 4.93 -1.30
C SER A 69 18.67 3.84 -0.45
N ARG A 70 18.34 3.73 0.82
CA ARG A 70 18.84 2.67 1.71
C ARG A 70 18.40 1.27 1.25
N TYR A 71 17.28 1.19 0.53
CA TYR A 71 16.60 -0.06 0.19
C TYR A 71 16.56 -0.39 -1.29
N PHE A 72 17.11 0.41 -2.20
CA PHE A 72 16.97 0.16 -3.64
C PHE A 72 17.44 -1.23 -4.04
N LEU A 73 18.63 -1.64 -3.62
CA LEU A 73 19.18 -2.97 -3.94
C LEU A 73 18.33 -4.09 -3.35
N GLN A 74 17.91 -3.94 -2.09
CA GLN A 74 17.05 -4.92 -1.42
C GLN A 74 15.71 -5.04 -2.12
N ALA A 75 15.08 -3.91 -2.47
CA ALA A 75 13.80 -3.90 -3.16
C ALA A 75 13.90 -4.54 -4.55
N GLU A 76 14.95 -4.27 -5.33
CA GLU A 76 15.18 -4.94 -6.62
C GLU A 76 15.19 -6.46 -6.47
N GLN A 77 15.88 -6.98 -5.46
CA GLN A 77 15.97 -8.43 -5.21
C GLN A 77 14.66 -9.03 -4.70
N GLU A 78 14.02 -8.39 -3.73
CA GLU A 78 12.81 -8.91 -3.10
C GLU A 78 11.60 -8.84 -4.02
N LEU A 79 11.50 -7.81 -4.86
CA LEU A 79 10.38 -7.61 -5.79
C LEU A 79 10.49 -8.42 -7.09
N GLU A 80 11.63 -9.05 -7.35
CA GLU A 80 11.82 -9.85 -8.57
C GLU A 80 10.75 -10.95 -8.68
N GLY A 81 10.00 -10.95 -9.77
CA GLY A 81 8.95 -11.93 -10.05
C GLY A 81 7.67 -11.79 -9.20
N THR A 82 7.49 -10.67 -8.49
CA THR A 82 6.26 -10.39 -7.72
C THR A 82 5.18 -9.68 -8.53
N GLY A 83 5.55 -9.01 -9.62
CA GLY A 83 4.65 -8.12 -10.36
C GLY A 83 4.55 -6.71 -9.77
N VAL A 84 5.38 -6.37 -8.80
CA VAL A 84 5.47 -5.03 -8.19
C VAL A 84 6.72 -4.33 -8.72
N THR A 85 6.55 -3.11 -9.21
CA THR A 85 7.66 -2.28 -9.73
C THR A 85 8.20 -1.38 -8.63
N MET A 86 9.53 -1.32 -8.50
CA MET A 86 10.17 -0.39 -7.57
C MET A 86 10.25 1.02 -8.18
N TYR A 87 9.94 2.02 -7.37
CA TYR A 87 10.13 3.45 -7.66
C TYR A 87 10.96 4.10 -6.55
N LYS A 88 11.80 5.06 -6.93
CA LYS A 88 12.71 5.77 -6.04
C LYS A 88 12.04 7.01 -5.45
N GLU A 89 11.92 7.07 -4.12
CA GLU A 89 11.40 8.27 -3.44
C GLU A 89 12.38 9.44 -3.51
N ASP A 90 13.67 9.13 -3.36
CA ASP A 90 14.73 10.13 -3.23
C ASP A 90 15.46 10.32 -4.55
N GLY A 91 15.16 11.38 -5.24
CA GLY A 91 15.96 11.85 -6.36
C GLY A 91 16.06 10.87 -7.54
N GLY A 92 15.40 11.16 -8.54
CA GLY A 92 15.36 10.44 -9.81
C GLY A 92 14.25 11.03 -10.67
N ASN A 93 14.05 10.40 -11.80
CA ASN A 93 12.97 10.78 -12.72
C ASN A 93 11.70 9.92 -12.46
N ASP A 94 11.66 9.18 -11.34
CA ASP A 94 10.51 8.35 -11.02
C ASP A 94 9.34 9.22 -10.56
N PRO A 95 8.10 8.91 -10.95
CA PRO A 95 6.93 9.63 -10.49
C PRO A 95 6.72 9.43 -8.97
N THR A 96 6.17 10.43 -8.31
CA THR A 96 5.62 10.26 -6.96
C THR A 96 4.40 9.35 -6.99
N THR A 97 3.96 8.86 -5.83
CA THR A 97 2.75 8.02 -5.72
C THR A 97 1.52 8.71 -6.33
N THR A 98 1.36 10.01 -6.10
CA THR A 98 0.22 10.78 -6.63
C THR A 98 0.35 11.07 -8.12
N GLU A 99 1.54 11.38 -8.63
CA GLU A 99 1.78 11.51 -10.07
C GLU A 99 1.48 10.20 -10.79
N TRP A 100 1.95 9.08 -10.25
CA TRP A 100 1.69 7.76 -10.81
C TRP A 100 0.19 7.40 -10.78
N LEU A 101 -0.52 7.74 -9.70
CA LEU A 101 -1.96 7.53 -9.61
C LEU A 101 -2.73 8.39 -10.62
N ALA A 102 -2.32 9.65 -10.82
CA ALA A 102 -2.93 10.53 -11.81
C ALA A 102 -2.82 9.98 -13.25
N GLU A 103 -1.74 9.25 -13.55
CA GLU A 103 -1.51 8.62 -14.86
C GLU A 103 -2.21 7.27 -15.02
N ASN A 104 -2.47 6.54 -13.92
CA ASN A 104 -2.95 5.15 -13.95
C ASN A 104 -4.40 4.97 -13.50
N LEU A 105 -5.06 6.00 -12.98
CA LEU A 105 -6.48 6.01 -12.64
C LEU A 105 -7.29 6.80 -13.65
N GLU A 106 -8.46 6.29 -14.01
CA GLU A 106 -9.41 7.01 -14.85
C GLU A 106 -10.27 7.97 -14.00
N GLU A 107 -10.83 8.99 -14.63
CA GLU A 107 -11.79 9.91 -14.00
C GLU A 107 -12.98 9.11 -13.41
N GLY A 108 -13.36 9.44 -12.19
CA GLY A 108 -14.38 8.72 -11.44
C GLY A 108 -13.86 7.48 -10.70
N GLY A 109 -12.60 7.12 -10.88
CA GLY A 109 -11.95 6.02 -10.16
C GLY A 109 -11.93 6.24 -8.65
N VAL A 110 -11.92 5.15 -7.89
CA VAL A 110 -11.92 5.16 -6.43
C VAL A 110 -10.54 4.82 -5.90
N LEU A 111 -9.90 5.80 -5.23
CA LEU A 111 -8.73 5.58 -4.40
C LEU A 111 -9.17 5.29 -2.97
N ALA A 112 -8.77 4.17 -2.41
CA ALA A 112 -9.10 3.79 -1.04
C ALA A 112 -7.85 3.60 -0.17
N VAL A 113 -8.02 3.82 1.11
CA VAL A 113 -7.01 3.55 2.15
C VAL A 113 -7.68 2.99 3.40
N ASN A 114 -6.89 2.34 4.26
CA ASN A 114 -7.29 2.14 5.65
C ASN A 114 -6.94 3.41 6.44
N GLY A 115 -7.94 4.20 6.81
CA GLY A 115 -7.77 5.48 7.48
C GLY A 115 -7.06 5.40 8.84
N LEU A 116 -7.04 4.22 9.48
CA LEU A 116 -6.26 4.01 10.71
C LEU A 116 -4.74 4.15 10.51
N LEU A 117 -4.25 3.99 9.29
CA LEU A 117 -2.83 4.02 8.95
C LEU A 117 -2.36 5.40 8.46
N PHE A 118 -3.24 6.40 8.45
CA PHE A 118 -2.95 7.74 7.95
C PHE A 118 -3.27 8.81 8.99
N SER A 119 -2.42 9.82 9.08
CA SER A 119 -2.76 11.02 9.86
C SER A 119 -3.85 11.82 9.14
N VAL A 120 -4.52 12.70 9.88
CA VAL A 120 -5.52 13.62 9.30
C VAL A 120 -4.89 14.47 8.18
N VAL A 121 -3.65 14.92 8.35
CA VAL A 121 -2.94 15.72 7.33
C VAL A 121 -2.69 14.90 6.07
N GLN A 122 -2.24 13.66 6.20
CA GLN A 122 -2.03 12.77 5.05
C GLN A 122 -3.34 12.48 4.32
N ALA A 123 -4.39 12.14 5.06
CA ALA A 123 -5.71 11.87 4.49
C ALA A 123 -6.29 13.11 3.78
N SER A 124 -6.18 14.30 4.36
CA SER A 124 -6.64 15.55 3.74
C SER A 124 -5.89 15.89 2.45
N ARG A 125 -4.59 15.59 2.38
CA ARG A 125 -3.80 15.77 1.15
C ARG A 125 -4.24 14.81 0.04
N LEU A 126 -4.52 13.55 0.40
CA LEU A 126 -5.04 12.57 -0.57
C LEU A 126 -6.45 12.91 -1.03
N GLU A 127 -7.31 13.39 -0.13
CA GLU A 127 -8.66 13.86 -0.49
C GLU A 127 -8.61 15.04 -1.45
N ALA A 128 -7.74 16.04 -1.20
CA ALA A 128 -7.53 17.16 -2.11
C ALA A 128 -7.00 16.70 -3.47
N PHE A 129 -6.01 15.82 -3.49
CA PHE A 129 -5.49 15.23 -4.72
C PHE A 129 -6.59 14.51 -5.53
N CYS A 130 -7.42 13.71 -4.88
CA CYS A 130 -8.55 13.03 -5.53
C CYS A 130 -9.53 14.05 -6.11
N GLY A 131 -9.89 15.10 -5.36
CA GLY A 131 -10.78 16.15 -5.84
C GLY A 131 -10.25 16.89 -7.08
N GLU A 132 -8.95 17.18 -7.12
CA GLU A 132 -8.28 17.85 -8.25
C GLU A 132 -8.23 16.98 -9.52
N ASN A 133 -8.21 15.65 -9.37
CA ASN A 133 -8.10 14.70 -10.49
C ASN A 133 -9.44 14.02 -10.85
N GLY A 134 -10.54 14.39 -10.22
CA GLY A 134 -11.84 13.78 -10.48
C GLY A 134 -11.97 12.35 -9.94
N PHE A 135 -11.18 11.97 -8.94
CA PHE A 135 -11.26 10.68 -8.26
C PHE A 135 -12.15 10.77 -7.02
N ARG A 136 -12.69 9.64 -6.61
CA ARG A 136 -13.34 9.48 -5.31
C ARG A 136 -12.33 8.94 -4.30
N PHE A 137 -12.44 9.36 -3.04
CA PHE A 137 -11.57 8.95 -1.95
C PHE A 137 -12.36 8.24 -0.85
N ALA A 138 -11.89 7.07 -0.42
CA ALA A 138 -12.49 6.28 0.65
C ALA A 138 -11.42 5.92 1.71
N THR A 139 -11.80 6.00 2.99
CA THR A 139 -10.89 5.78 4.13
C THR A 139 -11.24 4.55 4.97
N ASP A 140 -12.17 3.74 4.52
CA ASP A 140 -12.74 2.60 5.24
C ASP A 140 -12.44 1.24 4.57
N PHE A 141 -11.37 1.18 3.76
CA PHE A 141 -11.01 -0.04 3.05
C PHE A 141 -9.94 -0.84 3.83
N ASP A 142 -10.36 -1.89 4.52
CA ASP A 142 -9.49 -2.85 5.19
C ASP A 142 -9.90 -4.30 4.84
N PRO A 143 -9.39 -4.86 3.74
CA PRO A 143 -9.72 -6.23 3.34
C PRO A 143 -8.89 -7.29 4.06
N PHE A 144 -7.84 -6.93 4.77
CA PHE A 144 -6.87 -7.87 5.34
C PHE A 144 -7.43 -8.87 6.35
N PRO A 145 -8.43 -8.54 7.19
CA PRO A 145 -9.07 -9.57 8.04
C PRO A 145 -9.65 -10.75 7.27
N GLU A 146 -10.08 -10.54 6.03
CA GLU A 146 -10.66 -11.59 5.18
C GLU A 146 -9.61 -12.30 4.31
N ILE A 147 -8.60 -11.58 3.80
CA ILE A 147 -7.67 -12.11 2.80
C ILE A 147 -6.34 -12.58 3.36
N TYR A 148 -5.92 -12.10 4.53
CA TYR A 148 -4.65 -12.46 5.16
C TYR A 148 -4.90 -13.51 6.27
N ALA A 149 -5.07 -14.78 5.86
CA ALA A 149 -5.45 -15.87 6.77
C ALA A 149 -4.44 -16.08 7.92
N ASP A 150 -3.13 -16.00 7.62
CA ASP A 150 -2.05 -16.21 8.59
C ASP A 150 -1.58 -14.92 9.29
N ARG A 151 -2.39 -13.87 9.25
CA ARG A 151 -2.08 -12.61 9.91
C ARG A 151 -1.92 -12.82 11.41
N GLN A 152 -0.78 -12.43 11.95
CA GLN A 152 -0.53 -12.52 13.38
C GLN A 152 -1.51 -11.61 14.14
N ALA A 153 -2.16 -12.15 15.18
CA ALA A 153 -3.06 -11.37 16.02
C ALA A 153 -2.30 -10.30 16.82
N LEU A 154 -3.00 -9.22 17.18
CA LEU A 154 -2.46 -8.26 18.15
C LEU A 154 -2.29 -8.95 19.51
N PRO A 155 -1.22 -8.63 20.27
CA PRO A 155 -1.05 -9.15 21.61
C PRO A 155 -2.19 -8.65 22.52
N LEU A 156 -2.74 -9.55 23.31
CA LEU A 156 -3.80 -9.27 24.29
C LEU A 156 -3.27 -9.30 25.74
N ASP A 157 -1.96 -9.31 25.90
CA ASP A 157 -1.32 -9.33 27.22
C ASP A 157 -1.63 -8.05 27.99
N LYS A 158 -1.84 -8.21 29.29
CA LYS A 158 -2.05 -7.04 30.16
C LYS A 158 -0.76 -6.24 30.28
N VAL A 159 -0.88 -4.94 30.14
CA VAL A 159 0.19 -4.01 30.47
C VAL A 159 0.30 -3.96 31.98
N PHE A 160 1.51 -4.15 32.51
CA PHE A 160 1.80 -4.10 33.95
C PHE A 160 2.10 -2.67 34.40
#